data_610af1f40d0a255b6cc44e8d841d416d
#
_entry.id   610af1f40d0a255b6cc44e8d841d416d
#
_cell.length_a   1.000
_cell.length_b   1.000
_cell.length_c   1.000
_cell.angle_alpha   90.00
_cell.angle_beta   90.00
_cell.angle_gamma   90.00
#
_symmetry.space_group_name_H-M   'P 1'
#
loop_
_entity.id
_entity.type
_entity.pdbx_description
1 polymer ?
#
loop_
_entity_poly.entity_id
_entity_poly.type
_entity_poly.pdbx_seq_one_letter_code
_entity_poly.pdbx_strand_id
1 'polypeptide(L)'
;MQTTLEKKIGMLLTKQGLTLATAESCTGGLVAHRITNVPGSSAYFVGGIVAYANEAKEALLGVQPATLAVHGAVSEETAREMARGARQRCGAGVAVAITGIAGPTGGTPDKPVGLTYVALSAPGVDALAPDVDLVERYVWTGGRLENKEASAEAALRLVADYLKKRGSKGFRDHWGLPERIMVEFINESVGVDMQMRPDGTVTPLGFAWRSRRYRIESWGRQRVETKDGRTWRCYLVQTAGGETWELCRDIETAQWRLTRRWAGGPQAV
;
A
#
# COMPACT_ATOMS: atom_id res chain seq x y z
N MET A 1 6.67 23.83 -21.64
CA MET A 1 5.61 23.79 -20.60
C MET A 1 6.11 22.97 -19.42
N GLN A 2 6.16 23.54 -18.23
CA GLN A 2 6.51 22.77 -17.03
C GLN A 2 5.39 21.75 -16.74
N THR A 3 5.79 20.50 -16.55
CA THR A 3 4.84 19.42 -16.18
C THR A 3 4.39 19.64 -14.74
N THR A 4 3.07 19.71 -14.51
CA THR A 4 2.51 19.87 -13.14
C THR A 4 2.83 18.66 -12.27
N LEU A 5 2.71 18.85 -10.93
CA LEU A 5 3.00 17.79 -9.97
C LEU A 5 2.06 16.57 -10.18
N GLU A 6 0.78 16.80 -10.43
CA GLU A 6 -0.23 15.78 -10.70
C GLU A 6 0.11 14.94 -11.96
N LYS A 7 0.52 15.62 -13.04
CA LYS A 7 0.97 14.92 -14.27
C LYS A 7 2.20 14.06 -14.01
N LYS A 8 3.17 14.56 -13.21
CA LYS A 8 4.36 13.76 -12.82
C LYS A 8 3.97 12.52 -12.04
N ILE A 9 3.05 12.65 -11.08
CA ILE A 9 2.51 11.53 -10.30
C ILE A 9 1.88 10.49 -11.23
N GLY A 10 0.99 10.92 -12.14
CA GLY A 10 0.35 10.04 -13.10
C GLY A 10 1.33 9.27 -13.96
N MET A 11 2.36 9.95 -14.50
CA MET A 11 3.43 9.30 -15.28
C MET A 11 4.21 8.26 -14.46
N LEU A 12 4.54 8.58 -13.18
CA LEU A 12 5.28 7.66 -12.31
C LEU A 12 4.43 6.44 -11.90
N LEU A 13 3.14 6.63 -11.59
CA LEU A 13 2.20 5.55 -11.28
C LEU A 13 2.05 4.61 -12.47
N THR A 14 1.78 5.16 -13.66
CA THR A 14 1.64 4.38 -14.90
C THR A 14 2.93 3.60 -15.21
N LYS A 15 4.10 4.26 -15.13
CA LYS A 15 5.40 3.61 -15.38
C LYS A 15 5.68 2.45 -14.42
N GLN A 16 5.18 2.55 -13.17
CA GLN A 16 5.41 1.53 -12.14
C GLN A 16 4.28 0.51 -12.02
N GLY A 17 3.22 0.63 -12.83
CA GLY A 17 2.03 -0.24 -12.75
C GLY A 17 1.29 -0.12 -11.40
N LEU A 18 1.34 1.07 -10.77
CA LEU A 18 0.72 1.33 -9.48
C LEU A 18 -0.56 2.16 -9.64
N THR A 19 -1.48 1.94 -8.71
CA THR A 19 -2.71 2.72 -8.58
C THR A 19 -2.69 3.56 -7.31
N LEU A 20 -3.46 4.67 -7.29
CA LEU A 20 -3.55 5.62 -6.19
C LEU A 20 -4.97 5.73 -5.67
N ALA A 21 -5.11 5.77 -4.34
CA ALA A 21 -6.33 6.20 -3.65
C ALA A 21 -6.06 7.37 -2.69
N THR A 22 -7.10 8.13 -2.34
CA THR A 22 -7.02 9.21 -1.33
C THR A 22 -7.99 9.00 -0.19
N ALA A 23 -7.61 9.44 1.03
CA ALA A 23 -8.50 9.60 2.18
C ALA A 23 -8.38 11.03 2.71
N GLU A 24 -9.45 11.78 2.64
CA GLU A 24 -9.43 13.21 2.92
C GLU A 24 -10.38 13.60 4.05
N SER A 25 -9.86 14.37 5.00
CA SER A 25 -10.67 15.00 6.04
C SER A 25 -10.71 16.51 5.78
N CYS A 26 -9.78 17.27 6.32
CA CYS A 26 -9.79 18.74 6.22
C CYS A 26 -9.69 19.30 4.79
N THR A 27 -9.12 18.56 3.85
CA THR A 27 -9.01 18.95 2.43
C THR A 27 -10.32 18.75 1.66
N GLY A 28 -11.20 17.81 2.10
CA GLY A 28 -12.56 17.66 1.60
C GLY A 28 -12.68 17.28 0.12
N GLY A 29 -11.77 16.44 -0.40
CA GLY A 29 -11.77 15.97 -1.78
C GLY A 29 -10.84 16.76 -2.72
N LEU A 30 -10.08 17.73 -2.19
CA LEU A 30 -9.21 18.59 -3.01
C LEU A 30 -8.06 17.82 -3.67
N VAL A 31 -7.49 16.82 -3.00
CA VAL A 31 -6.42 15.99 -3.59
C VAL A 31 -6.98 15.14 -4.72
N ALA A 32 -8.11 14.47 -4.51
CA ALA A 32 -8.81 13.71 -5.53
C ALA A 32 -9.18 14.59 -6.73
N HIS A 33 -9.73 15.80 -6.47
CA HIS A 33 -10.05 16.78 -7.50
C HIS A 33 -8.81 17.13 -8.34
N ARG A 34 -7.68 17.47 -7.70
CA ARG A 34 -6.45 17.83 -8.40
C ARG A 34 -5.92 16.68 -9.29
N ILE A 35 -5.96 15.45 -8.80
CA ILE A 35 -5.54 14.27 -9.57
C ILE A 35 -6.47 14.03 -10.77
N THR A 36 -7.78 14.14 -10.58
CA THR A 36 -8.77 13.88 -11.64
C THR A 36 -8.83 14.95 -12.72
N ASN A 37 -8.27 16.14 -12.47
CA ASN A 37 -8.06 17.18 -13.48
C ASN A 37 -7.02 16.79 -14.55
N VAL A 38 -6.26 15.71 -14.33
CA VAL A 38 -5.31 15.20 -15.35
C VAL A 38 -6.04 14.24 -16.29
N PRO A 39 -6.12 14.55 -17.61
CA PRO A 39 -6.71 13.62 -18.56
C PRO A 39 -6.01 12.25 -18.50
N GLY A 40 -6.80 11.18 -18.53
CA GLY A 40 -6.29 9.80 -18.41
C GLY A 40 -6.01 9.34 -16.97
N SER A 41 -6.37 10.12 -15.97
CA SER A 41 -6.18 9.75 -14.54
C SER A 41 -6.90 8.45 -14.14
N SER A 42 -7.97 8.06 -14.83
CA SER A 42 -8.69 6.80 -14.60
C SER A 42 -7.81 5.54 -14.75
N ALA A 43 -6.69 5.64 -15.45
CA ALA A 43 -5.75 4.53 -15.59
C ALA A 43 -4.97 4.21 -14.30
N TYR A 44 -4.90 5.15 -13.36
CA TYR A 44 -4.11 5.00 -12.14
C TYR A 44 -4.82 5.49 -10.86
N PHE A 45 -5.84 6.33 -10.94
CA PHE A 45 -6.61 6.78 -9.79
C PHE A 45 -7.86 5.93 -9.62
N VAL A 46 -7.92 5.14 -8.53
CA VAL A 46 -9.01 4.17 -8.31
C VAL A 46 -10.14 4.72 -7.46
N GLY A 47 -9.89 5.76 -6.66
CA GLY A 47 -10.93 6.38 -5.85
C GLY A 47 -10.42 7.27 -4.73
N GLY A 48 -11.34 8.05 -4.15
CA GLY A 48 -11.09 8.91 -3.00
C GLY A 48 -12.23 8.83 -2.00
N ILE A 49 -11.90 8.78 -0.71
CA ILE A 49 -12.85 8.72 0.39
C ILE A 49 -12.73 10.03 1.18
N VAL A 50 -13.84 10.79 1.26
CA VAL A 50 -13.95 11.96 2.13
C VAL A 50 -14.57 11.50 3.44
N ALA A 51 -13.74 11.39 4.49
CA ALA A 51 -14.14 10.98 5.83
C ALA A 51 -14.01 12.16 6.80
N TYR A 52 -15.05 13.02 6.84
CA TYR A 52 -14.98 14.28 7.57
C TYR A 52 -15.27 14.11 9.07
N ALA A 53 -16.31 13.39 9.43
CA ALA A 53 -16.66 13.04 10.81
C ALA A 53 -15.84 11.83 11.31
N ASN A 54 -15.79 11.62 12.63
CA ASN A 54 -15.09 10.47 13.21
C ASN A 54 -15.76 9.16 12.84
N GLU A 55 -17.08 9.12 12.87
CA GLU A 55 -17.89 7.96 12.48
C GLU A 55 -17.63 7.56 11.02
N ALA A 56 -17.40 8.53 10.14
CA ALA A 56 -17.02 8.26 8.76
C ALA A 56 -15.59 7.68 8.64
N LYS A 57 -14.65 8.12 9.50
CA LYS A 57 -13.32 7.54 9.55
C LYS A 57 -13.35 6.07 10.00
N GLU A 58 -14.18 5.77 10.98
CA GLU A 58 -14.39 4.39 11.46
C GLU A 58 -15.06 3.53 10.38
N ALA A 59 -16.21 3.96 9.89
CA ALA A 59 -17.04 3.16 8.99
C ALA A 59 -16.40 2.96 7.61
N LEU A 60 -15.84 4.02 7.01
CA LEU A 60 -15.34 3.98 5.65
C LEU A 60 -13.86 3.57 5.55
N LEU A 61 -13.05 3.94 6.54
CA LEU A 61 -11.61 3.72 6.51
C LEU A 61 -11.12 2.69 7.53
N GLY A 62 -11.98 2.28 8.47
CA GLY A 62 -11.63 1.31 9.52
C GLY A 62 -10.68 1.88 10.57
N VAL A 63 -10.66 3.20 10.76
CA VAL A 63 -9.93 3.83 11.86
C VAL A 63 -10.49 3.30 13.17
N GLN A 64 -9.59 2.90 14.08
CA GLN A 64 -10.02 2.27 15.33
C GLN A 64 -10.63 3.31 16.29
N PRO A 65 -11.78 3.02 16.94
CA PRO A 65 -12.36 3.91 17.94
C PRO A 65 -11.37 4.24 19.06
N ALA A 66 -10.54 3.28 19.46
CA ALA A 66 -9.50 3.47 20.46
C ALA A 66 -8.45 4.50 20.02
N THR A 67 -8.04 4.50 18.75
CA THR A 67 -7.10 5.48 18.18
C THR A 67 -7.71 6.89 18.24
N LEU A 68 -8.98 7.03 17.86
CA LEU A 68 -9.68 8.32 17.95
C LEU A 68 -9.85 8.82 19.38
N ALA A 69 -10.13 7.91 20.32
CA ALA A 69 -10.32 8.25 21.73
C ALA A 69 -9.01 8.70 22.39
N VAL A 70 -7.87 8.03 22.09
CA VAL A 70 -6.58 8.31 22.72
C VAL A 70 -5.84 9.45 22.03
N HIS A 71 -5.79 9.45 20.69
CA HIS A 71 -4.97 10.36 19.90
C HIS A 71 -5.78 11.48 19.22
N GLY A 72 -7.10 11.29 19.12
CA GLY A 72 -8.00 12.22 18.44
C GLY A 72 -7.94 12.13 16.91
N ALA A 73 -8.88 12.80 16.24
CA ALA A 73 -8.99 12.78 14.78
C ALA A 73 -7.78 13.38 14.05
N VAL A 74 -7.07 14.31 14.67
CA VAL A 74 -5.89 14.99 14.11
C VAL A 74 -4.65 14.48 14.84
N SER A 75 -4.10 13.39 14.35
CA SER A 75 -2.93 12.74 14.90
C SER A 75 -2.21 11.93 13.82
N GLU A 76 -0.98 11.55 14.09
CA GLU A 76 -0.18 10.67 13.23
C GLU A 76 -0.84 9.31 13.07
N GLU A 77 -1.32 8.74 14.19
CA GLU A 77 -1.93 7.42 14.24
C GLU A 77 -3.21 7.38 13.39
N THR A 78 -4.08 8.38 13.54
CA THR A 78 -5.31 8.49 12.74
C THR A 78 -4.99 8.65 11.24
N ALA A 79 -4.02 9.50 10.89
CA ALA A 79 -3.61 9.68 9.50
C ALA A 79 -3.09 8.38 8.88
N ARG A 80 -2.29 7.62 9.63
CA ARG A 80 -1.73 6.33 9.23
C ARG A 80 -2.83 5.29 8.98
N GLU A 81 -3.79 5.18 9.90
CA GLU A 81 -4.91 4.26 9.76
C GLU A 81 -5.83 4.66 8.59
N MET A 82 -6.08 5.96 8.39
CA MET A 82 -6.81 6.47 7.23
C MET A 82 -6.14 6.06 5.90
N ALA A 83 -4.81 6.21 5.79
CA ALA A 83 -4.08 5.84 4.59
C ALA A 83 -4.14 4.32 4.31
N ARG A 84 -3.94 3.50 5.34
CA ARG A 84 -4.07 2.03 5.24
C ARG A 84 -5.48 1.63 4.84
N GLY A 85 -6.49 2.23 5.48
CA GLY A 85 -7.89 1.98 5.20
C GLY A 85 -8.27 2.32 3.75
N ALA A 86 -7.87 3.48 3.24
CA ALA A 86 -8.10 3.85 1.85
C ALA A 86 -7.41 2.89 0.87
N ARG A 87 -6.16 2.51 1.14
CA ARG A 87 -5.44 1.54 0.31
C ARG A 87 -6.18 0.21 0.22
N GLN A 88 -6.63 -0.31 1.35
CA GLN A 88 -7.34 -1.60 1.43
C GLN A 88 -8.73 -1.53 0.80
N ARG A 89 -9.53 -0.53 1.14
CA ARG A 89 -10.92 -0.39 0.68
C ARG A 89 -11.02 -0.16 -0.83
N CYS A 90 -10.07 0.61 -1.39
CA CYS A 90 -10.02 0.86 -2.83
C CYS A 90 -9.20 -0.17 -3.61
N GLY A 91 -8.55 -1.13 -2.96
CA GLY A 91 -7.64 -2.07 -3.64
C GLY A 91 -6.47 -1.35 -4.33
N ALA A 92 -6.03 -0.21 -3.79
CA ALA A 92 -5.00 0.61 -4.40
C ALA A 92 -3.58 0.11 -4.10
N GLY A 93 -2.65 0.36 -5.03
CA GLY A 93 -1.23 0.12 -4.81
C GLY A 93 -0.63 1.10 -3.81
N VAL A 94 -1.07 2.36 -3.83
CA VAL A 94 -0.65 3.42 -2.90
C VAL A 94 -1.87 4.19 -2.44
N ALA A 95 -1.89 4.64 -1.19
CA ALA A 95 -2.89 5.58 -0.72
C ALA A 95 -2.26 6.71 0.08
N VAL A 96 -2.82 7.91 -0.05
CA VAL A 96 -2.43 9.08 0.74
C VAL A 96 -3.62 9.57 1.55
N ALA A 97 -3.40 9.91 2.81
CA ALA A 97 -4.42 10.41 3.72
C ALA A 97 -4.05 11.76 4.31
N ILE A 98 -5.04 12.61 4.57
CA ILE A 98 -4.88 13.91 5.17
C ILE A 98 -5.91 14.10 6.28
N THR A 99 -5.42 14.42 7.48
CA THR A 99 -6.26 14.90 8.58
C THR A 99 -5.63 16.14 9.20
N GLY A 100 -6.46 17.12 9.62
CA GLY A 100 -5.92 18.40 10.12
C GLY A 100 -6.99 19.39 10.54
N ILE A 101 -6.53 20.51 11.07
CA ILE A 101 -7.33 21.66 11.52
C ILE A 101 -7.12 22.82 10.54
N ALA A 102 -7.96 22.90 9.53
CA ALA A 102 -7.82 23.95 8.51
C ALA A 102 -8.09 25.39 9.03
N GLY A 103 -8.79 25.51 10.15
CA GLY A 103 -9.18 26.82 10.71
C GLY A 103 -10.47 27.38 10.12
N PRO A 104 -10.87 28.64 10.51
CA PRO A 104 -10.16 29.50 11.45
C PRO A 104 -10.30 29.10 12.93
N THR A 105 -11.23 28.18 13.27
CA THR A 105 -11.49 27.66 14.60
C THR A 105 -11.09 26.18 14.73
N GLY A 106 -11.25 25.59 15.92
CA GLY A 106 -11.01 24.16 16.18
C GLY A 106 -9.58 23.85 16.67
N GLY A 107 -8.71 24.86 16.78
CA GLY A 107 -7.38 24.67 17.37
C GLY A 107 -7.41 24.67 18.90
N THR A 108 -6.43 23.99 19.49
CA THR A 108 -6.08 24.01 20.91
C THR A 108 -4.61 24.37 21.07
N PRO A 109 -4.11 24.66 22.28
CA PRO A 109 -2.66 24.89 22.50
C PRO A 109 -1.79 23.76 21.97
N ASP A 110 -2.21 22.50 22.17
CA ASP A 110 -1.45 21.32 21.72
C ASP A 110 -1.67 20.98 20.25
N LYS A 111 -2.83 21.37 19.70
CA LYS A 111 -3.21 21.14 18.29
C LYS A 111 -3.66 22.45 17.66
N PRO A 112 -2.73 23.31 17.24
CA PRO A 112 -3.06 24.63 16.71
C PRO A 112 -3.79 24.56 15.37
N VAL A 113 -4.49 25.64 15.01
CA VAL A 113 -4.98 25.85 13.64
C VAL A 113 -3.82 25.71 12.66
N GLY A 114 -4.05 25.07 11.53
CA GLY A 114 -3.03 24.73 10.54
C GLY A 114 -2.33 23.40 10.76
N LEU A 115 -2.47 22.77 11.96
CA LEU A 115 -1.91 21.43 12.18
C LEU A 115 -2.51 20.44 11.19
N THR A 116 -1.65 19.75 10.46
CA THR A 116 -2.03 18.77 9.46
C THR A 116 -1.05 17.58 9.52
N TYR A 117 -1.61 16.39 9.45
CA TYR A 117 -0.86 15.15 9.22
C TYR A 117 -1.19 14.62 7.84
N VAL A 118 -0.15 14.30 7.09
CA VAL A 118 -0.23 13.66 5.78
C VAL A 118 0.44 12.29 5.89
N ALA A 119 -0.32 11.24 5.59
CA ALA A 119 0.19 9.87 5.66
C ALA A 119 0.13 9.21 4.29
N LEU A 120 1.11 8.34 4.00
CA LEU A 120 1.12 7.50 2.81
C LEU A 120 1.25 6.04 3.25
N SER A 121 0.41 5.18 2.70
CA SER A 121 0.52 3.73 2.84
C SER A 121 0.73 3.08 1.48
N ALA A 122 1.72 2.20 1.41
CA ALA A 122 2.06 1.45 0.20
C ALA A 122 2.55 0.05 0.57
N PRO A 123 2.48 -0.94 -0.33
CA PRO A 123 3.08 -2.24 -0.09
C PRO A 123 4.60 -2.09 -0.02
N GLY A 124 5.23 -2.96 0.73
CA GLY A 124 6.68 -3.13 0.68
C GLY A 124 7.18 -3.31 -0.75
N VAL A 125 8.47 -3.04 -0.95
CA VAL A 125 9.07 -3.07 -2.31
C VAL A 125 9.08 -4.48 -2.89
N ASP A 126 9.09 -5.47 -2.02
CA ASP A 126 8.93 -6.88 -2.33
C ASP A 126 7.90 -7.53 -1.39
N ALA A 127 7.54 -8.76 -1.67
CA ALA A 127 6.49 -9.47 -0.93
C ALA A 127 6.86 -9.80 0.52
N LEU A 128 8.14 -9.70 0.90
CA LEU A 128 8.65 -9.93 2.27
C LEU A 128 8.86 -8.63 3.02
N ALA A 129 9.02 -7.51 2.31
CA ALA A 129 9.19 -6.22 2.95
C ALA A 129 7.90 -5.78 3.65
N PRO A 130 8.00 -5.18 4.84
CA PRO A 130 6.85 -4.60 5.52
C PRO A 130 6.21 -3.51 4.66
N ASP A 131 4.90 -3.30 4.84
CA ASP A 131 4.21 -2.17 4.24
C ASP A 131 4.91 -0.86 4.65
N VAL A 132 5.00 0.05 3.69
CA VAL A 132 5.57 1.38 3.91
C VAL A 132 4.45 2.30 4.41
N ASP A 133 4.64 2.87 5.59
CA ASP A 133 3.76 3.88 6.13
C ASP A 133 4.60 5.11 6.49
N LEU A 134 4.49 6.15 5.67
CA LEU A 134 5.14 7.43 5.91
C LEU A 134 4.13 8.39 6.52
N VAL A 135 4.57 9.22 7.46
CA VAL A 135 3.73 10.32 7.98
C VAL A 135 4.58 11.57 8.10
N GLU A 136 4.01 12.68 7.66
CA GLU A 136 4.59 14.02 7.77
C GLU A 136 3.64 14.92 8.55
N ARG A 137 4.20 15.77 9.41
CA ARG A 137 3.46 16.72 10.23
C ARG A 137 3.77 18.14 9.78
N TYR A 138 2.73 18.94 9.60
CA TYR A 138 2.83 20.34 9.21
C TYR A 138 2.03 21.24 10.16
N VAL A 139 2.41 22.52 10.26
CA VAL A 139 1.61 23.57 10.88
C VAL A 139 1.61 24.76 9.91
N TRP A 140 0.50 24.92 9.21
CA TRP A 140 0.31 26.02 8.26
C TRP A 140 -0.13 27.29 8.98
N THR A 141 0.25 28.44 8.45
CA THR A 141 -0.06 29.75 9.06
C THR A 141 -1.02 30.60 8.23
N GLY A 142 -1.57 30.04 7.18
CA GLY A 142 -2.52 30.70 6.28
C GLY A 142 -3.97 30.68 6.77
N GLY A 143 -4.86 31.25 5.98
CA GLY A 143 -6.30 31.10 6.16
C GLY A 143 -6.78 29.70 5.78
N ARG A 144 -8.06 29.41 6.04
CA ARG A 144 -8.64 28.05 5.82
C ARG A 144 -8.40 27.49 4.41
N LEU A 145 -8.59 28.29 3.38
CA LEU A 145 -8.39 27.83 2.00
C LEU A 145 -6.91 27.59 1.69
N GLU A 146 -6.05 28.49 2.13
CA GLU A 146 -4.60 28.36 1.97
C GLU A 146 -4.06 27.14 2.71
N ASN A 147 -4.52 26.86 3.93
CA ASN A 147 -4.14 25.67 4.69
C ASN A 147 -4.60 24.37 4.00
N LYS A 148 -5.80 24.36 3.38
CA LYS A 148 -6.28 23.22 2.59
C LYS A 148 -5.44 23.00 1.35
N GLU A 149 -5.10 24.05 0.60
CA GLU A 149 -4.24 23.98 -0.58
C GLU A 149 -2.84 23.51 -0.23
N ALA A 150 -2.23 24.05 0.83
CA ALA A 150 -0.93 23.62 1.32
C ALA A 150 -0.91 22.16 1.75
N SER A 151 -1.97 21.70 2.42
CA SER A 151 -2.13 20.29 2.82
C SER A 151 -2.28 19.36 1.62
N ALA A 152 -3.03 19.76 0.60
CA ALA A 152 -3.20 19.01 -0.63
C ALA A 152 -1.88 18.95 -1.43
N GLU A 153 -1.16 20.05 -1.51
CA GLU A 153 0.16 20.11 -2.16
C GLU A 153 1.16 19.20 -1.44
N ALA A 154 1.19 19.22 -0.10
CA ALA A 154 2.06 18.33 0.70
C ALA A 154 1.75 16.85 0.44
N ALA A 155 0.46 16.49 0.38
CA ALA A 155 0.05 15.13 0.07
C ALA A 155 0.53 14.66 -1.31
N LEU A 156 0.37 15.51 -2.33
CA LEU A 156 0.86 15.21 -3.67
C LEU A 156 2.40 15.11 -3.72
N ARG A 157 3.12 15.97 -2.98
CA ARG A 157 4.58 15.90 -2.87
C ARG A 157 5.03 14.60 -2.23
N LEU A 158 4.40 14.19 -1.12
CA LEU A 158 4.73 12.93 -0.45
C LEU A 158 4.55 11.74 -1.40
N VAL A 159 3.46 11.70 -2.19
CA VAL A 159 3.25 10.66 -3.22
C VAL A 159 4.33 10.71 -4.29
N ALA A 160 4.64 11.90 -4.83
CA ALA A 160 5.65 12.05 -5.87
C ALA A 160 7.04 11.63 -5.41
N ASP A 161 7.42 11.99 -4.18
CA ASP A 161 8.73 11.69 -3.62
C ASP A 161 8.86 10.20 -3.26
N TYR A 162 7.80 9.57 -2.75
CA TYR A 162 7.76 8.13 -2.60
C TYR A 162 7.97 7.41 -3.95
N LEU A 163 7.21 7.80 -4.99
CA LEU A 163 7.30 7.16 -6.31
C LEU A 163 8.66 7.37 -6.97
N LYS A 164 9.29 8.54 -6.82
CA LYS A 164 10.65 8.79 -7.31
C LYS A 164 11.67 7.90 -6.60
N LYS A 165 11.65 7.87 -5.26
CA LYS A 165 12.54 7.04 -4.45
C LYS A 165 12.35 5.56 -4.82
N ARG A 166 11.11 5.08 -4.90
CA ARG A 166 10.79 3.70 -5.32
C ARG A 166 11.34 3.38 -6.72
N GLY A 167 11.34 4.32 -7.65
CA GLY A 167 11.87 4.16 -9.01
C GLY A 167 13.38 4.33 -9.15
N SER A 168 14.09 4.79 -8.11
CA SER A 168 15.53 5.01 -8.11
C SER A 168 16.29 3.81 -7.53
N LYS A 169 17.50 3.55 -8.01
CA LYS A 169 18.39 2.52 -7.41
C LYS A 169 18.63 2.77 -5.92
N GLY A 170 18.74 4.02 -5.48
CA GLY A 170 18.98 4.41 -4.09
C GLY A 170 17.81 4.14 -3.11
N PHE A 171 16.59 3.85 -3.57
CA PHE A 171 15.51 3.40 -2.68
C PHE A 171 15.81 2.03 -2.07
N ARG A 172 16.47 1.16 -2.83
CA ARG A 172 16.88 -0.18 -2.38
C ARG A 172 18.02 -0.10 -1.36
N ASP A 173 18.98 0.82 -1.60
CA ASP A 173 20.14 0.98 -0.72
C ASP A 173 19.80 1.59 0.64
N HIS A 174 18.82 2.49 0.66
CA HIS A 174 18.39 3.14 1.91
C HIS A 174 17.66 2.19 2.88
N TRP A 175 17.05 1.11 2.36
CA TRP A 175 16.31 0.13 3.14
C TRP A 175 17.00 -1.24 3.21
N GLY A 176 18.27 -1.32 2.79
CA GLY A 176 19.05 -2.56 2.85
C GLY A 176 18.57 -3.66 1.89
N LEU A 177 17.90 -3.29 0.79
CA LEU A 177 17.34 -4.24 -0.17
C LEU A 177 18.39 -4.58 -1.26
N PRO A 178 18.52 -5.85 -1.68
CA PRO A 178 19.51 -6.30 -2.66
C PRO A 178 19.25 -5.72 -4.06
N GLU A 179 20.31 -5.49 -4.82
CA GLU A 179 20.36 -4.73 -6.08
C GLU A 179 19.50 -5.24 -7.25
N ARG A 180 18.97 -6.45 -7.22
CA ARG A 180 18.09 -7.01 -8.27
C ARG A 180 17.18 -8.09 -7.72
N ILE A 181 15.94 -7.76 -7.45
CA ILE A 181 14.89 -8.77 -7.42
C ILE A 181 14.12 -8.67 -8.73
N MET A 182 14.34 -9.62 -9.63
CA MET A 182 13.47 -9.78 -10.81
C MET A 182 12.24 -10.57 -10.38
N VAL A 183 11.05 -10.02 -10.59
CA VAL A 183 9.79 -10.74 -10.39
C VAL A 183 9.35 -11.31 -11.71
N GLU A 184 9.33 -12.61 -11.82
CA GLU A 184 8.78 -13.35 -12.96
C GLU A 184 7.32 -13.69 -12.63
N PHE A 185 6.38 -13.24 -13.46
CA PHE A 185 4.97 -13.64 -13.37
C PHE A 185 4.77 -14.90 -14.18
N ILE A 186 4.35 -15.99 -13.55
CA ILE A 186 4.34 -17.34 -14.12
C ILE A 186 2.91 -17.79 -14.42
N ASN A 187 2.06 -17.87 -13.40
CA ASN A 187 0.66 -18.31 -13.47
C ASN A 187 0.46 -19.70 -14.11
N GLU A 188 1.33 -20.65 -13.80
CA GLU A 188 1.28 -22.05 -14.28
C GLU A 188 0.75 -22.99 -13.18
N SER A 189 0.01 -24.03 -13.58
CA SER A 189 -0.39 -25.12 -12.66
C SER A 189 0.83 -25.95 -12.27
N VAL A 190 0.95 -26.27 -10.98
CA VAL A 190 2.10 -27.03 -10.43
C VAL A 190 1.65 -28.13 -9.47
N GLY A 191 2.41 -29.22 -9.43
CA GLY A 191 2.28 -30.22 -8.39
C GLY A 191 3.00 -29.75 -7.13
N VAL A 192 2.32 -29.81 -5.98
CA VAL A 192 2.86 -29.38 -4.68
C VAL A 192 2.85 -30.55 -3.70
N ASP A 193 4.02 -30.88 -3.16
CA ASP A 193 4.13 -31.77 -2.02
C ASP A 193 3.71 -31.02 -0.77
N MET A 194 2.74 -31.52 0.01
CA MET A 194 2.16 -30.80 1.11
C MET A 194 1.90 -31.69 2.32
N GLN A 195 1.87 -31.07 3.50
CA GLN A 195 1.37 -31.69 4.74
C GLN A 195 0.03 -31.05 5.11
N MET A 196 -0.95 -31.89 5.38
CA MET A 196 -2.24 -31.46 5.90
C MET A 196 -2.31 -31.77 7.39
N ARG A 197 -2.68 -30.81 8.22
CA ARG A 197 -2.91 -30.97 9.65
C ARG A 197 -4.37 -31.41 9.92
N PRO A 198 -4.66 -31.99 11.09
CA PRO A 198 -6.01 -32.39 11.45
C PRO A 198 -7.04 -31.24 11.44
N ASP A 199 -6.61 -30.00 11.62
CA ASP A 199 -7.43 -28.78 11.54
C ASP A 199 -7.71 -28.31 10.10
N GLY A 200 -7.26 -29.05 9.09
CA GLY A 200 -7.41 -28.69 7.69
C GLY A 200 -6.37 -27.70 7.16
N THR A 201 -5.43 -27.27 8.02
CA THR A 201 -4.33 -26.37 7.59
C THR A 201 -3.38 -27.13 6.67
N VAL A 202 -3.08 -26.52 5.52
CA VAL A 202 -2.17 -27.06 4.52
C VAL A 202 -0.85 -26.30 4.57
N THR A 203 0.27 -27.07 4.62
CA THR A 203 1.63 -26.50 4.57
C THR A 203 2.33 -27.10 3.34
N PRO A 204 2.70 -26.29 2.32
CA PRO A 204 3.48 -26.78 1.18
C PRO A 204 4.90 -27.10 1.62
N LEU A 205 5.43 -28.25 1.23
CA LEU A 205 6.78 -28.73 1.57
C LEU A 205 7.75 -28.66 0.37
N GLY A 206 7.21 -28.70 -0.84
CA GLY A 206 7.94 -28.63 -2.08
C GLY A 206 7.01 -28.52 -3.27
N PHE A 207 7.56 -28.24 -4.44
CA PHE A 207 6.79 -28.21 -5.68
C PHE A 207 7.63 -28.60 -6.89
N ALA A 208 6.97 -29.02 -7.96
CA ALA A 208 7.59 -29.35 -9.24
C ALA A 208 7.22 -28.30 -10.29
N TRP A 209 8.21 -27.72 -10.97
CA TRP A 209 8.02 -26.75 -12.04
C TRP A 209 9.09 -26.93 -13.14
N ARG A 210 8.67 -26.95 -14.40
CA ARG A 210 9.55 -27.13 -15.58
C ARG A 210 10.57 -28.25 -15.41
N SER A 211 10.08 -29.43 -15.03
CA SER A 211 10.88 -30.65 -14.80
C SER A 211 11.91 -30.60 -13.65
N ARG A 212 11.83 -29.56 -12.79
CA ARG A 212 12.64 -29.45 -11.58
C ARG A 212 11.78 -29.56 -10.34
N ARG A 213 12.34 -30.16 -9.27
CA ARG A 213 11.74 -30.17 -7.94
C ARG A 213 12.41 -29.13 -7.05
N TYR A 214 11.60 -28.40 -6.32
CA TYR A 214 12.01 -27.34 -5.38
C TYR A 214 11.57 -27.74 -3.98
N ARG A 215 12.52 -27.82 -3.05
CA ARG A 215 12.23 -28.05 -1.63
C ARG A 215 12.04 -26.70 -0.95
N ILE A 216 10.96 -26.57 -0.16
CA ILE A 216 10.67 -25.37 0.62
C ILE A 216 11.40 -25.48 1.95
N GLU A 217 12.17 -24.46 2.32
CA GLU A 217 12.92 -24.36 3.57
C GLU A 217 12.27 -23.40 4.56
N SER A 218 11.63 -22.34 4.07
CA SER A 218 10.96 -21.38 4.92
C SER A 218 9.65 -20.86 4.32
N TRP A 219 8.77 -20.41 5.18
CA TRP A 219 7.44 -19.91 4.84
C TRP A 219 7.32 -18.48 5.33
N GLY A 220 6.91 -17.59 4.44
CA GLY A 220 6.58 -16.22 4.75
C GLY A 220 5.06 -16.03 5.00
N ARG A 221 4.58 -14.82 4.69
CA ARG A 221 3.18 -14.44 4.90
C ARG A 221 2.24 -15.27 4.03
N GLN A 222 1.11 -15.66 4.61
CA GLN A 222 -0.04 -16.22 3.89
C GLN A 222 -1.10 -15.15 3.69
N ARG A 223 -1.80 -15.20 2.55
CA ARG A 223 -2.95 -14.35 2.28
C ARG A 223 -4.07 -15.15 1.61
N VAL A 224 -5.29 -14.68 1.78
CA VAL A 224 -6.45 -15.17 1.05
C VAL A 224 -6.92 -14.06 0.13
N GLU A 225 -7.14 -14.36 -1.14
CA GLU A 225 -7.66 -13.42 -2.12
C GLU A 225 -8.77 -14.06 -2.94
N THR A 226 -9.78 -13.29 -3.33
CA THR A 226 -10.82 -13.72 -4.26
C THR A 226 -10.60 -13.04 -5.59
N LYS A 227 -10.45 -13.85 -6.66
CA LYS A 227 -10.24 -13.38 -8.01
C LYS A 227 -11.05 -14.24 -8.99
N ASP A 228 -11.74 -13.60 -9.92
CA ASP A 228 -12.57 -14.25 -10.94
C ASP A 228 -13.58 -15.25 -10.35
N GLY A 229 -14.21 -14.89 -9.21
CA GLY A 229 -15.19 -15.72 -8.50
C GLY A 229 -14.61 -16.92 -7.74
N ARG A 230 -13.29 -17.10 -7.70
CA ARG A 230 -12.59 -18.16 -6.98
C ARG A 230 -11.79 -17.61 -5.81
N THR A 231 -11.72 -18.37 -4.73
CA THR A 231 -10.97 -18.01 -3.54
C THR A 231 -9.65 -18.78 -3.49
N TRP A 232 -8.56 -18.03 -3.45
CA TRP A 232 -7.19 -18.55 -3.44
C TRP A 232 -6.53 -18.30 -2.09
N ARG A 233 -5.83 -19.31 -1.56
CA ARG A 233 -4.91 -19.15 -0.44
C ARG A 233 -3.49 -19.18 -0.98
N CYS A 234 -2.80 -18.06 -0.88
CA CYS A 234 -1.45 -17.86 -1.40
C CYS A 234 -0.41 -17.94 -0.28
N TYR A 235 0.67 -18.64 -0.57
CA TYR A 235 1.79 -18.92 0.31
C TYR A 235 3.05 -18.33 -0.31
N LEU A 236 3.74 -17.49 0.43
CA LEU A 236 5.08 -17.07 0.08
C LEU A 236 6.04 -18.08 0.67
N VAL A 237 6.94 -18.64 -0.15
CA VAL A 237 7.87 -19.69 0.25
C VAL A 237 9.26 -19.41 -0.27
N GLN A 238 10.27 -19.84 0.49
CA GLN A 238 11.66 -19.78 0.07
C GLN A 238 12.20 -21.19 -0.10
N THR A 239 12.96 -21.41 -1.19
CA THR A 239 13.57 -22.70 -1.52
C THR A 239 15.05 -22.73 -1.14
N ALA A 240 15.63 -23.92 -1.07
CA ALA A 240 17.05 -24.17 -0.75
C ALA A 240 18.06 -23.37 -1.59
N GLY A 241 17.65 -22.91 -2.77
CA GLY A 241 18.45 -22.02 -3.61
C GLY A 241 18.36 -20.53 -3.25
N GLY A 242 17.67 -20.15 -2.16
CA GLY A 242 17.46 -18.76 -1.75
C GLY A 242 16.42 -18.01 -2.59
N GLU A 243 15.78 -18.69 -3.54
CA GLU A 243 14.73 -18.09 -4.38
C GLU A 243 13.41 -18.04 -3.64
N THR A 244 12.70 -16.94 -3.80
CA THR A 244 11.35 -16.76 -3.21
C THR A 244 10.29 -17.00 -4.27
N TRP A 245 9.21 -17.68 -3.89
CA TRP A 245 8.14 -18.10 -4.79
C TRP A 245 6.78 -17.86 -4.14
N GLU A 246 5.77 -17.62 -4.97
CA GLU A 246 4.38 -17.54 -4.53
C GLU A 246 3.58 -18.72 -5.12
N LEU A 247 3.08 -19.56 -4.22
CA LEU A 247 2.21 -20.69 -4.52
C LEU A 247 0.80 -20.38 -4.06
N CYS A 248 -0.17 -20.41 -4.95
CA CYS A 248 -1.57 -20.19 -4.62
C CYS A 248 -2.38 -21.46 -4.79
N ARG A 249 -3.15 -21.84 -3.76
CA ARG A 249 -4.06 -22.98 -3.75
C ARG A 249 -5.49 -22.49 -3.86
N ASP A 250 -6.21 -22.97 -4.84
CA ASP A 250 -7.66 -22.80 -4.94
C ASP A 250 -8.33 -23.55 -3.77
N ILE A 251 -9.16 -22.86 -2.98
CA ILE A 251 -9.76 -23.43 -1.77
C ILE A 251 -10.81 -24.50 -2.13
N GLU A 252 -11.51 -24.35 -3.25
CA GLU A 252 -12.59 -25.24 -3.67
C GLU A 252 -12.06 -26.47 -4.40
N THR A 253 -11.18 -26.26 -5.39
CA THR A 253 -10.69 -27.34 -6.26
C THR A 253 -9.39 -27.98 -5.76
N ALA A 254 -8.78 -27.42 -4.75
CA ALA A 254 -7.47 -27.81 -4.20
C ALA A 254 -6.30 -27.74 -5.22
N GLN A 255 -6.52 -27.15 -6.38
CA GLN A 255 -5.48 -26.99 -7.40
C GLN A 255 -4.48 -25.94 -6.98
N TRP A 256 -3.20 -26.18 -7.34
CA TRP A 256 -2.11 -25.27 -7.06
C TRP A 256 -1.63 -24.56 -8.32
N ARG A 257 -1.29 -23.27 -8.15
CA ARG A 257 -0.62 -22.47 -9.18
C ARG A 257 0.63 -21.82 -8.60
N LEU A 258 1.67 -21.83 -9.40
CA LEU A 258 2.85 -21.00 -9.21
C LEU A 258 2.57 -19.65 -9.88
N THR A 259 2.47 -18.58 -9.10
CA THR A 259 2.03 -17.28 -9.63
C THR A 259 3.20 -16.33 -9.84
N ARG A 260 4.22 -16.40 -8.98
CA ARG A 260 5.37 -15.48 -9.05
C ARG A 260 6.66 -16.16 -8.58
N ARG A 261 7.78 -15.68 -9.13
CA ARG A 261 9.14 -16.01 -8.68
C ARG A 261 9.93 -14.72 -8.50
N TRP A 262 10.68 -14.64 -7.42
CA TRP A 262 11.65 -13.58 -7.16
C TRP A 262 13.06 -14.17 -7.25
N ALA A 263 13.83 -13.76 -8.27
CA ALA A 263 15.22 -14.15 -8.44
C ALA A 263 16.14 -13.02 -7.95
N GLY A 264 17.11 -13.34 -7.07
CA GLY A 264 18.13 -12.40 -6.61
C GLY A 264 17.90 -11.81 -5.21
N GLY A 265 17.21 -12.51 -4.31
CA GLY A 265 17.15 -12.15 -2.89
C GLY A 265 18.46 -12.50 -2.15
N PRO A 266 18.78 -11.81 -1.00
CA PRO A 266 19.93 -12.17 -0.19
C PRO A 266 19.76 -13.59 0.33
N GLN A 267 20.84 -14.35 0.32
CA GLN A 267 20.93 -15.55 1.12
C GLN A 267 20.76 -15.12 2.57
N ALA A 268 19.67 -15.58 3.22
CA ALA A 268 19.53 -15.42 4.66
C ALA A 268 20.70 -16.14 5.32
N VAL A 269 21.53 -15.39 6.04
CA VAL A 269 22.54 -15.92 6.96
C VAL A 269 21.84 -16.23 8.28
#